data_87c5360c68743a9ef5f56b1010a05e9b
#
_entry.id   87c5360c68743a9ef5f56b1010a05e9b
#
_cell.length_a   1.000
_cell.length_b   1.000
_cell.length_c   1.000
_cell.angle_alpha   90.00
_cell.angle_beta   90.00
_cell.angle_gamma   90.00
#
_symmetry.space_group_name_H-M   'P 1'
#
loop_
_entity.id
_entity.type
_entity.pdbx_description
1 polymer ?
#
loop_
_entity_poly.entity_id
_entity_poly.type
_entity_poly.pdbx_seq_one_letter_code
_entity_poly.pdbx_strand_id
1 'polypeptide(L)'
;MKHNIHIVFNEHHRDLPLSGQTAEMRPLYDFDLMERGGHIRGWELTPAQWEQTVCALAALADPDAFNARYRTSGLPVMLFAVGDGNHSLATAKECYERQKKLCPPEQWDSLPARYALVELNNLHDDSLEFEPIHRVVFGVDQEELLAALTAFYPGSSRTDRPEGHRLAWVAGDQEGTVSVPQPSAQLPVGTLQRFLDEYLLSHPGARVDYIHGEDVVRSLAAQPDTVGFLLPAMGKEELFPTVIHDGVLPRKTFSMGEAHDKRFYLEARRIRV
;
A
#
# COMPACT_ATOMS: atom_id res chain seq x y z
N MET A 1 12.23 -12.46 -5.06
CA MET A 1 11.19 -11.47 -4.80
C MET A 1 11.37 -10.37 -5.83
N LYS A 2 10.39 -10.14 -6.69
CA LYS A 2 10.54 -9.32 -7.90
C LYS A 2 9.47 -8.22 -7.88
N HIS A 3 9.72 -7.15 -7.11
CA HIS A 3 8.85 -5.97 -7.12
C HIS A 3 9.71 -4.72 -7.22
N ASN A 4 9.36 -3.84 -8.15
CA ASN A 4 9.90 -2.49 -8.17
C ASN A 4 9.55 -1.81 -6.83
N ILE A 5 10.38 -0.88 -6.40
CA ILE A 5 10.08 -0.04 -5.24
C ILE A 5 9.31 1.16 -5.78
N HIS A 6 7.99 1.15 -5.56
CA HIS A 6 7.11 2.25 -5.96
C HIS A 6 6.96 3.23 -4.81
N ILE A 7 7.40 4.44 -5.04
CA ILE A 7 7.24 5.58 -4.13
C ILE A 7 6.15 6.48 -4.68
N VAL A 8 5.18 6.83 -3.86
CA VAL A 8 4.09 7.74 -4.26
C VAL A 8 4.18 9.07 -3.52
N PHE A 9 3.82 10.14 -4.22
CA PHE A 9 3.59 11.47 -3.63
C PHE A 9 2.13 11.89 -3.90
N ASN A 10 1.61 12.78 -3.06
CA ASN A 10 0.19 13.16 -3.06
C ASN A 10 0.02 14.57 -3.61
N GLU A 11 -0.24 14.69 -4.91
CA GLU A 11 -0.52 15.97 -5.56
C GLU A 11 -1.73 15.88 -6.51
N HIS A 12 -2.82 16.60 -6.17
CA HIS A 12 -4.08 16.58 -6.92
C HIS A 12 -4.10 17.49 -8.15
N HIS A 13 -3.23 18.48 -8.25
CA HIS A 13 -3.40 19.59 -9.20
C HIS A 13 -2.20 19.87 -10.09
N ARG A 14 -1.11 19.12 -9.94
CA ARG A 14 0.11 19.36 -10.71
C ARG A 14 0.68 18.03 -11.19
N ASP A 15 0.63 17.86 -12.49
CA ASP A 15 1.58 16.94 -13.11
C ASP A 15 2.99 17.44 -12.79
N LEU A 16 3.92 16.53 -12.52
CA LEU A 16 5.33 16.90 -12.60
C LEU A 16 5.55 17.53 -13.98
N PRO A 17 6.32 18.65 -14.08
CA PRO A 17 6.39 19.47 -15.30
C PRO A 17 6.97 18.74 -16.53
N LEU A 18 6.97 17.42 -16.54
CA LEU A 18 7.62 16.55 -17.53
C LEU A 18 6.64 15.88 -18.48
N SER A 19 5.33 15.90 -18.20
CA SER A 19 4.34 15.24 -19.07
C SER A 19 4.36 15.87 -20.47
N GLY A 20 4.70 15.08 -21.47
CA GLY A 20 4.72 15.49 -22.88
C GLY A 20 5.97 16.23 -23.39
N GLN A 21 6.96 16.51 -22.56
CA GLN A 21 8.17 17.27 -22.95
C GLN A 21 9.36 16.36 -23.27
N THR A 22 9.16 15.35 -24.13
CA THR A 22 10.22 14.37 -24.45
C THR A 22 11.14 14.78 -25.60
N ALA A 23 10.82 15.87 -26.32
CA ALA A 23 11.54 16.24 -27.55
C ALA A 23 13.04 16.55 -27.35
N GLU A 24 13.42 17.06 -26.19
CA GLU A 24 14.81 17.39 -25.83
C GLU A 24 15.50 16.29 -25.00
N MET A 25 14.77 15.24 -24.62
CA MET A 25 15.28 14.16 -23.80
C MET A 25 16.01 13.11 -24.63
N ARG A 26 17.06 12.53 -24.07
CA ARG A 26 17.74 11.38 -24.68
C ARG A 26 16.89 10.10 -24.47
N PRO A 27 16.44 9.42 -25.55
CA PRO A 27 15.75 8.16 -25.40
C PRO A 27 16.70 7.10 -24.84
N LEU A 28 16.22 6.31 -23.89
CA LEU A 28 16.95 5.21 -23.26
C LEU A 28 16.49 3.86 -23.80
N TYR A 29 15.20 3.66 -23.92
CA TYR A 29 14.58 2.44 -24.44
C TYR A 29 13.20 2.72 -25.01
N ASP A 30 12.80 1.89 -25.97
CA ASP A 30 11.49 1.92 -26.64
C ASP A 30 11.24 0.52 -27.20
N PHE A 31 10.41 -0.31 -26.52
CA PHE A 31 10.15 -1.70 -26.91
C PHE A 31 8.88 -2.28 -26.30
N ASP A 32 8.38 -3.36 -26.90
CA ASP A 32 7.26 -4.13 -26.37
C ASP A 32 7.71 -5.08 -25.25
N LEU A 33 6.94 -5.12 -24.17
CA LEU A 33 7.17 -6.04 -23.06
C LEU A 33 6.73 -7.45 -23.44
N MET A 34 7.46 -8.46 -22.93
CA MET A 34 7.08 -9.87 -23.09
C MET A 34 5.74 -10.15 -22.39
N GLU A 35 5.16 -11.32 -22.65
CA GLU A 35 3.92 -11.78 -22.01
C GLU A 35 2.72 -10.82 -22.21
N ARG A 36 2.67 -10.11 -23.35
CA ARG A 36 1.67 -9.08 -23.65
C ARG A 36 1.63 -7.95 -22.60
N GLY A 37 2.77 -7.66 -21.98
CA GLY A 37 2.91 -6.63 -20.96
C GLY A 37 2.73 -5.20 -21.42
N GLY A 38 2.36 -4.97 -22.69
CA GLY A 38 2.23 -3.63 -23.26
C GLY A 38 3.56 -3.12 -23.83
N HIS A 39 3.64 -1.82 -23.98
CA HIS A 39 4.78 -1.12 -24.57
C HIS A 39 5.40 -0.16 -23.54
N ILE A 40 6.72 -0.05 -23.51
CA ILE A 40 7.42 0.87 -22.62
C ILE A 40 8.42 1.74 -23.37
N ARG A 41 8.44 3.02 -23.00
CA ARG A 41 9.43 4.00 -23.46
C ARG A 41 10.03 4.74 -22.27
N GLY A 42 11.33 4.99 -22.33
CA GLY A 42 12.04 5.72 -21.29
C GLY A 42 12.99 6.75 -21.86
N TRP A 43 13.13 7.87 -21.18
CA TRP A 43 14.01 8.97 -21.53
C TRP A 43 14.82 9.42 -20.32
N GLU A 44 16.01 9.90 -20.59
CA GLU A 44 16.81 10.57 -19.58
C GLU A 44 16.43 12.05 -19.49
N LEU A 45 16.17 12.53 -18.27
CA LEU A 45 15.88 13.93 -18.03
C LEU A 45 17.09 14.81 -18.36
N THR A 46 16.86 15.95 -18.98
CA THR A 46 17.88 16.99 -19.06
C THR A 46 18.18 17.57 -17.66
N PRO A 47 19.35 18.17 -17.44
CA PRO A 47 19.65 18.82 -16.15
C PRO A 47 18.60 19.86 -15.72
N ALA A 48 18.07 20.63 -16.67
CA ALA A 48 17.04 21.63 -16.41
C ALA A 48 15.72 21.00 -15.96
N GLN A 49 15.30 19.91 -16.62
CA GLN A 49 14.09 19.16 -16.24
C GLN A 49 14.25 18.48 -14.88
N TRP A 50 15.44 17.94 -14.59
CA TRP A 50 15.74 17.40 -13.27
C TRP A 50 15.59 18.46 -12.19
N GLU A 51 16.16 19.64 -12.37
CA GLU A 51 16.07 20.76 -11.42
C GLU A 51 14.60 21.20 -11.23
N GLN A 52 13.84 21.34 -12.32
CA GLN A 52 12.41 21.64 -12.25
C GLN A 52 11.62 20.60 -11.45
N THR A 53 11.92 19.32 -11.66
CA THR A 53 11.28 18.22 -10.92
C THR A 53 11.59 18.29 -9.44
N VAL A 54 12.86 18.50 -9.08
CA VAL A 54 13.29 18.63 -7.69
C VAL A 54 12.62 19.84 -7.03
N CYS A 55 12.56 20.99 -7.70
CA CYS A 55 11.88 22.18 -7.19
C CYS A 55 10.38 21.95 -6.99
N ALA A 56 9.72 21.28 -7.94
CA ALA A 56 8.29 20.96 -7.82
C ALA A 56 7.99 20.03 -6.62
N LEU A 57 8.80 18.99 -6.43
CA LEU A 57 8.69 18.10 -5.27
C LEU A 57 9.03 18.82 -3.96
N ALA A 58 10.04 19.68 -3.95
CA ALA A 58 10.40 20.46 -2.77
C ALA A 58 9.28 21.41 -2.33
N ALA A 59 8.52 21.96 -3.28
CA ALA A 59 7.39 22.83 -2.99
C ALA A 59 6.24 22.08 -2.25
N LEU A 60 6.15 20.75 -2.39
CA LEU A 60 5.20 19.92 -1.65
C LEU A 60 5.62 19.67 -0.20
N ALA A 61 6.87 19.97 0.15
CA ALA A 61 7.43 19.76 1.47
C ALA A 61 7.22 20.95 2.43
N ASP A 62 6.34 21.89 2.10
CA ASP A 62 6.00 23.00 2.97
C ASP A 62 5.27 22.53 4.23
N PRO A 63 5.79 22.78 5.46
CA PRO A 63 5.20 22.27 6.70
C PRO A 63 3.85 22.89 7.03
N ASP A 64 3.61 24.15 6.68
CA ASP A 64 2.35 24.83 7.00
C ASP A 64 1.24 24.31 6.08
N ALA A 65 1.51 24.16 4.80
CA ALA A 65 0.60 23.56 3.84
C ALA A 65 0.28 22.10 4.20
N PHE A 66 1.30 21.31 4.60
CA PHE A 66 1.12 19.93 5.05
C PHE A 66 0.21 19.85 6.26
N ASN A 67 0.51 20.60 7.32
CA ASN A 67 -0.27 20.57 8.55
C ASN A 67 -1.72 21.05 8.33
N ALA A 68 -1.92 22.06 7.49
CA ALA A 68 -3.26 22.52 7.11
C ALA A 68 -4.03 21.45 6.34
N ARG A 69 -3.41 20.80 5.34
CA ARG A 69 -4.02 19.75 4.51
C ARG A 69 -4.49 18.56 5.34
N TYR A 70 -3.65 18.08 6.25
CA TYR A 70 -3.92 16.88 7.04
C TYR A 70 -4.50 17.18 8.43
N ARG A 71 -4.80 18.45 8.75
CA ARG A 71 -5.34 18.91 10.04
C ARG A 71 -4.48 18.42 11.22
N THR A 72 -3.17 18.58 11.07
CA THR A 72 -2.17 18.23 12.09
C THR A 72 -1.44 19.48 12.57
N SER A 73 -0.59 19.33 13.60
CA SER A 73 0.28 20.40 14.07
C SER A 73 1.61 19.83 14.51
N GLY A 74 2.71 20.41 14.03
CA GLY A 74 4.07 20.07 14.45
C GLY A 74 4.55 18.68 14.02
N LEU A 75 3.85 18.00 13.11
CA LEU A 75 4.33 16.76 12.53
C LEU A 75 5.36 17.06 11.42
N PRO A 76 6.38 16.21 11.28
CA PRO A 76 7.27 16.28 10.14
C PRO A 76 6.50 16.00 8.84
N VAL A 77 6.88 16.70 7.77
CA VAL A 77 6.24 16.50 6.47
C VAL A 77 6.50 15.08 5.97
N MET A 78 5.44 14.35 5.67
CA MET A 78 5.49 13.10 4.95
C MET A 78 5.27 13.37 3.45
N LEU A 79 6.37 13.61 2.71
CA LEU A 79 6.33 13.90 1.28
C LEU A 79 6.07 12.65 0.46
N PHE A 80 6.62 11.52 0.87
CA PHE A 80 6.58 10.27 0.14
C PHE A 80 6.04 9.12 0.98
N ALA A 81 5.32 8.22 0.36
CA ALA A 81 4.94 6.93 0.91
C ALA A 81 5.41 5.79 0.00
N VAL A 82 5.74 4.64 0.57
CA VAL A 82 6.06 3.43 -0.21
C VAL A 82 4.77 2.71 -0.53
N GLY A 83 4.34 2.77 -1.78
CA GLY A 83 3.12 2.11 -2.27
C GLY A 83 3.29 0.60 -2.44
N ASP A 84 4.42 0.16 -3.04
CA ASP A 84 4.80 -1.26 -3.16
C ASP A 84 6.33 -1.40 -3.07
N GLY A 85 6.81 -2.61 -2.80
CA GLY A 85 8.24 -2.91 -2.69
C GLY A 85 8.84 -2.68 -1.30
N ASN A 86 8.04 -2.59 -0.23
CA ASN A 86 8.50 -2.41 1.15
C ASN A 86 9.60 -3.41 1.56
N HIS A 87 9.43 -4.70 1.22
CA HIS A 87 10.44 -5.73 1.50
C HIS A 87 11.73 -5.54 0.69
N SER A 88 11.61 -5.07 -0.55
CA SER A 88 12.77 -4.76 -1.40
C SER A 88 13.56 -3.59 -0.84
N LEU A 89 12.88 -2.53 -0.40
CA LEU A 89 13.51 -1.37 0.22
C LEU A 89 14.17 -1.73 1.55
N ALA A 90 13.52 -2.54 2.39
CA ALA A 90 14.09 -3.02 3.65
C ALA A 90 15.34 -3.88 3.40
N THR A 91 15.32 -4.74 2.37
CA THR A 91 16.49 -5.54 1.97
C THR A 91 17.62 -4.66 1.44
N ALA A 92 17.32 -3.62 0.65
CA ALA A 92 18.31 -2.66 0.18
C ALA A 92 18.99 -1.94 1.36
N LYS A 93 18.21 -1.50 2.34
CA LYS A 93 18.73 -0.92 3.59
C LYS A 93 19.65 -1.89 4.33
N GLU A 94 19.24 -3.13 4.52
CA GLU A 94 20.05 -4.14 5.19
C GLU A 94 21.36 -4.41 4.43
N CYS A 95 21.34 -4.43 3.10
CA CYS A 95 22.56 -4.55 2.29
C CYS A 95 23.54 -3.39 2.54
N TYR A 96 23.04 -2.16 2.65
CA TYR A 96 23.85 -0.99 2.99
C TYR A 96 24.43 -1.10 4.39
N GLU A 97 23.63 -1.44 5.40
CA GLU A 97 24.07 -1.60 6.80
C GLU A 97 25.13 -2.70 6.94
N ARG A 98 25.05 -3.78 6.17
CA ARG A 98 26.09 -4.81 6.12
C ARG A 98 27.38 -4.31 5.49
N GLN A 99 27.32 -3.54 4.41
CA GLN A 99 28.52 -3.00 3.77
C GLN A 99 29.22 -1.98 4.67
N LYS A 100 28.48 -1.15 5.40
CA LYS A 100 29.04 -0.22 6.39
C LYS A 100 29.94 -0.91 7.43
N LYS A 101 29.61 -2.14 7.84
CA LYS A 101 30.42 -2.91 8.78
C LYS A 101 31.77 -3.37 8.21
N LEU A 102 31.96 -3.28 6.90
CA LEU A 102 33.15 -3.73 6.19
C LEU A 102 34.11 -2.60 5.81
N CYS A 103 33.77 -1.35 6.12
CA CYS A 103 34.55 -0.17 5.77
C CYS A 103 34.45 0.92 6.85
N PRO A 104 35.45 1.83 6.93
CA PRO A 104 35.43 2.91 7.91
C PRO A 104 34.33 3.96 7.59
N PRO A 105 33.86 4.70 8.61
CA PRO A 105 32.75 5.68 8.48
C PRO A 105 32.91 6.71 7.35
N GLU A 106 34.13 7.11 7.06
CA GLU A 106 34.44 8.11 6.02
C GLU A 106 34.06 7.65 4.61
N GLN A 107 33.89 6.34 4.41
CA GLN A 107 33.52 5.75 3.12
C GLN A 107 32.01 5.50 3.00
N TRP A 108 31.21 5.62 4.06
CA TRP A 108 29.78 5.26 4.03
C TRP A 108 29.00 6.06 3.00
N ASP A 109 29.30 7.35 2.87
CA ASP A 109 28.59 8.23 1.93
C ASP A 109 28.89 7.94 0.46
N SER A 110 30.01 7.29 0.18
CA SER A 110 30.43 6.89 -1.17
C SER A 110 29.99 5.48 -1.56
N LEU A 111 29.43 4.69 -0.62
CA LEU A 111 28.98 3.34 -0.94
C LEU A 111 27.82 3.34 -1.94
N PRO A 112 27.90 2.61 -3.05
CA PRO A 112 26.80 2.52 -4.02
C PRO A 112 25.49 2.00 -3.41
N ALA A 113 25.58 1.13 -2.40
CA ALA A 113 24.43 0.57 -1.69
C ALA A 113 23.68 1.59 -0.81
N ARG A 114 24.22 2.80 -0.61
CA ARG A 114 23.52 3.90 0.09
C ARG A 114 22.20 4.29 -0.59
N TYR A 115 22.10 4.08 -1.89
CA TYR A 115 20.97 4.50 -2.71
C TYR A 115 20.23 3.29 -3.27
N ALA A 116 18.92 3.28 -3.14
CA ALA A 116 18.04 2.36 -3.84
C ALA A 116 17.50 3.01 -5.13
N LEU A 117 17.30 2.19 -6.16
CA LEU A 117 16.55 2.61 -7.34
C LEU A 117 15.06 2.49 -7.03
N VAL A 118 14.31 3.55 -7.28
CA VAL A 118 12.88 3.62 -7.02
C VAL A 118 12.16 4.20 -8.23
N GLU A 119 10.91 3.85 -8.40
CA GLU A 119 9.97 4.49 -9.30
C GLU A 119 9.13 5.48 -8.52
N LEU A 120 9.06 6.73 -8.98
CA LEU A 120 8.31 7.79 -8.32
C LEU A 120 7.03 8.08 -9.11
N ASN A 121 5.88 7.87 -8.48
CA ASN A 121 4.57 8.03 -9.10
C ASN A 121 3.74 9.09 -8.37
N ASN A 122 2.91 9.82 -9.13
CA ASN A 122 1.83 10.57 -8.51
C ASN A 122 0.75 9.59 -8.04
N LEU A 123 0.35 9.69 -6.78
CA LEU A 123 -0.70 8.85 -6.20
C LEU A 123 -2.02 8.92 -7.00
N HIS A 124 -2.30 10.08 -7.60
CA HIS A 124 -3.53 10.34 -8.36
C HIS A 124 -3.44 10.02 -9.84
N ASP A 125 -2.32 9.45 -10.30
CA ASP A 125 -2.21 8.94 -11.68
C ASP A 125 -3.33 7.91 -11.94
N ASP A 126 -4.05 8.09 -13.06
CA ASP A 126 -5.20 7.24 -13.39
C ASP A 126 -4.83 5.77 -13.63
N SER A 127 -3.56 5.50 -13.95
CA SER A 127 -3.05 4.13 -14.11
C SER A 127 -2.83 3.37 -12.80
N LEU A 128 -2.83 4.06 -11.66
CA LEU A 128 -2.71 3.43 -10.35
C LEU A 128 -4.09 3.02 -9.84
N GLU A 129 -4.31 1.75 -9.64
CA GLU A 129 -5.51 1.20 -9.03
C GLU A 129 -5.17 0.48 -7.73
N PHE A 130 -5.99 0.67 -6.71
CA PHE A 130 -5.87 0.02 -5.41
C PHE A 130 -6.92 -1.06 -5.29
N GLU A 131 -6.49 -2.30 -5.46
CA GLU A 131 -7.35 -3.45 -5.31
C GLU A 131 -7.46 -3.89 -3.85
N PRO A 132 -8.67 -4.15 -3.34
CA PRO A 132 -8.84 -4.58 -1.96
C PRO A 132 -8.27 -5.97 -1.74
N ILE A 133 -7.67 -6.17 -0.58
CA ILE A 133 -7.29 -7.51 -0.13
C ILE A 133 -8.20 -7.91 1.01
N HIS A 134 -8.98 -8.92 0.77
CA HIS A 134 -9.99 -9.45 1.68
C HIS A 134 -9.35 -10.33 2.76
N ARG A 135 -10.15 -10.77 3.72
CA ARG A 135 -9.72 -11.68 4.79
C ARG A 135 -10.59 -12.93 4.77
N VAL A 136 -9.95 -14.09 4.85
CA VAL A 136 -10.66 -15.36 5.07
C VAL A 136 -10.13 -15.97 6.36
N VAL A 137 -11.02 -16.28 7.27
CA VAL A 137 -10.71 -16.87 8.57
C VAL A 137 -11.17 -18.32 8.54
N PHE A 138 -10.25 -19.24 8.78
CA PHE A 138 -10.48 -20.68 8.79
C PHE A 138 -10.41 -21.23 10.21
N GLY A 139 -11.10 -22.35 10.43
CA GLY A 139 -11.11 -23.06 11.71
C GLY A 139 -11.92 -22.31 12.77
N VAL A 140 -13.03 -21.69 12.35
CA VAL A 140 -13.88 -20.86 13.22
C VAL A 140 -15.35 -21.24 13.05
N ASP A 141 -16.10 -21.21 14.15
CA ASP A 141 -17.56 -21.17 14.09
C ASP A 141 -18.01 -19.76 13.69
N GLN A 142 -18.90 -19.68 12.69
CA GLN A 142 -19.38 -18.40 12.16
C GLN A 142 -20.05 -17.55 13.23
N GLU A 143 -20.96 -18.17 14.02
CA GLU A 143 -21.74 -17.45 15.01
C GLU A 143 -20.86 -16.95 16.15
N GLU A 144 -19.90 -17.75 16.59
CA GLU A 144 -18.93 -17.38 17.61
C GLU A 144 -18.05 -16.21 17.13
N LEU A 145 -17.47 -16.30 15.92
CA LEU A 145 -16.62 -15.24 15.36
C LEU A 145 -17.37 -13.91 15.22
N LEU A 146 -18.60 -13.94 14.67
CA LEU A 146 -19.40 -12.73 14.49
C LEU A 146 -19.91 -12.16 15.82
N ALA A 147 -20.22 -13.00 16.80
CA ALA A 147 -20.56 -12.56 18.16
C ALA A 147 -19.35 -11.91 18.84
N ALA A 148 -18.16 -12.51 18.72
CA ALA A 148 -16.92 -11.96 19.26
C ALA A 148 -16.59 -10.61 18.61
N LEU A 149 -16.70 -10.48 17.28
CA LEU A 149 -16.50 -9.21 16.59
C LEU A 149 -17.48 -8.12 17.07
N THR A 150 -18.76 -8.48 17.22
CA THR A 150 -19.78 -7.55 17.69
C THR A 150 -19.53 -7.10 19.14
N ALA A 151 -19.06 -8.02 19.99
CA ALA A 151 -18.71 -7.72 21.38
C ALA A 151 -17.43 -6.90 21.52
N PHE A 152 -16.48 -7.06 20.60
CA PHE A 152 -15.19 -6.37 20.63
C PHE A 152 -15.32 -4.86 20.47
N TYR A 153 -16.27 -4.41 19.63
CA TYR A 153 -16.52 -3.00 19.39
C TYR A 153 -17.85 -2.56 20.03
N PRO A 154 -17.84 -1.68 21.04
CA PRO A 154 -19.07 -1.21 21.67
C PRO A 154 -20.05 -0.57 20.69
N GLY A 155 -21.31 -0.94 20.79
CA GLY A 155 -22.39 -0.42 19.94
C GLY A 155 -22.48 -1.08 18.55
N SER A 156 -21.62 -2.04 18.26
CA SER A 156 -21.69 -2.80 17.00
C SER A 156 -22.93 -3.69 16.93
N SER A 157 -23.36 -3.96 15.70
CA SER A 157 -24.53 -4.78 15.44
C SER A 157 -24.38 -5.54 14.12
N ARG A 158 -25.11 -6.68 14.02
CA ARG A 158 -25.20 -7.46 12.77
C ARG A 158 -26.25 -6.92 11.81
N THR A 159 -26.60 -5.64 11.92
CA THR A 159 -27.52 -4.95 11.03
C THR A 159 -26.74 -3.91 10.25
N ASP A 160 -27.07 -3.78 8.99
CA ASP A 160 -26.44 -2.78 8.13
C ASP A 160 -26.88 -1.37 8.57
N ARG A 161 -25.93 -0.56 9.00
CA ARG A 161 -26.10 0.83 9.40
C ARG A 161 -25.13 1.73 8.66
N PRO A 162 -25.51 2.97 8.33
CA PRO A 162 -24.66 3.88 7.57
C PRO A 162 -23.52 4.47 8.38
N GLU A 163 -23.60 4.46 9.72
CA GLU A 163 -22.58 5.06 10.58
C GLU A 163 -21.40 4.13 10.82
N GLY A 164 -20.21 4.68 10.79
CA GLY A 164 -18.94 3.97 11.08
C GLY A 164 -18.50 3.04 9.97
N HIS A 165 -17.86 1.94 10.34
CA HIS A 165 -17.37 0.95 9.38
C HIS A 165 -18.37 -0.20 9.16
N ARG A 166 -18.50 -0.60 7.92
CA ARG A 166 -19.32 -1.73 7.49
C ARG A 166 -18.40 -2.87 7.08
N LEU A 167 -18.47 -3.98 7.82
CA LEU A 167 -17.68 -5.19 7.58
C LEU A 167 -18.59 -6.25 6.97
N ALA A 168 -18.62 -6.35 5.65
CA ALA A 168 -19.38 -7.38 4.95
C ALA A 168 -18.71 -8.75 5.15
N TRP A 169 -19.51 -9.78 5.37
CA TRP A 169 -19.05 -11.14 5.58
C TRP A 169 -19.87 -12.15 4.77
N VAL A 170 -19.24 -13.28 4.46
CA VAL A 170 -19.83 -14.43 3.76
C VAL A 170 -19.40 -15.72 4.45
N ALA A 171 -20.30 -16.69 4.58
CA ALA A 171 -20.02 -18.02 5.12
C ALA A 171 -21.06 -19.02 4.61
N GLY A 172 -20.65 -20.03 3.84
CA GLY A 172 -21.58 -20.89 3.11
C GLY A 172 -22.52 -20.09 2.21
N ASP A 173 -23.82 -20.32 2.38
CA ASP A 173 -24.88 -19.59 1.66
C ASP A 173 -25.36 -18.33 2.42
N GLN A 174 -24.72 -17.99 3.53
CA GLN A 174 -25.09 -16.84 4.34
C GLN A 174 -24.16 -15.67 4.08
N GLU A 175 -24.71 -14.49 4.09
CA GLU A 175 -23.95 -13.24 4.03
C GLU A 175 -24.62 -12.16 4.88
N GLY A 176 -23.86 -11.14 5.24
CA GLY A 176 -24.37 -10.04 6.03
C GLY A 176 -23.32 -8.96 6.28
N THR A 177 -23.66 -8.05 7.17
CA THR A 177 -22.78 -6.93 7.54
C THR A 177 -22.73 -6.79 9.06
N VAL A 178 -21.53 -6.59 9.59
CA VAL A 178 -21.34 -6.08 10.96
C VAL A 178 -21.02 -4.59 10.84
N SER A 179 -21.87 -3.75 11.43
CA SER A 179 -21.66 -2.31 11.52
C SER A 179 -20.93 -1.96 12.80
N VAL A 180 -19.84 -1.19 12.68
CA VAL A 180 -19.00 -0.72 13.79
C VAL A 180 -19.09 0.80 13.85
N PRO A 181 -19.98 1.38 14.70
CA PRO A 181 -20.24 2.81 14.70
C PRO A 181 -19.09 3.65 15.27
N GLN A 182 -18.23 3.05 16.10
CA GLN A 182 -17.04 3.68 16.66
C GLN A 182 -15.80 2.86 16.29
N PRO A 183 -15.34 2.99 15.03
CA PRO A 183 -14.18 2.22 14.59
C PRO A 183 -12.90 2.71 15.26
N SER A 184 -11.94 1.81 15.41
CA SER A 184 -10.66 2.10 16.05
C SER A 184 -9.55 2.46 15.06
N ALA A 185 -9.85 2.55 13.77
CA ALA A 185 -8.93 2.86 12.68
C ALA A 185 -9.65 3.71 11.62
N GLN A 186 -8.87 4.39 10.77
CA GLN A 186 -9.41 5.19 9.67
C GLN A 186 -10.08 4.32 8.59
N LEU A 187 -9.55 3.12 8.38
CA LEU A 187 -10.03 2.20 7.33
C LEU A 187 -10.76 0.99 7.92
N PRO A 188 -11.81 0.46 7.24
CA PRO A 188 -12.48 -0.77 7.63
C PRO A 188 -11.53 -1.97 7.81
N VAL A 189 -10.52 -2.09 6.94
CA VAL A 189 -9.50 -3.14 7.04
C VAL A 189 -8.70 -3.04 8.33
N GLY A 190 -8.39 -1.85 8.81
CA GLY A 190 -7.69 -1.63 10.09
C GLY A 190 -8.53 -2.05 11.28
N THR A 191 -9.81 -1.68 11.27
CA THR A 191 -10.78 -2.11 12.28
C THR A 191 -10.91 -3.63 12.32
N LEU A 192 -11.11 -4.29 11.18
CA LEU A 192 -11.18 -5.74 11.13
C LEU A 192 -9.88 -6.41 11.58
N GLN A 193 -8.73 -5.92 11.11
CA GLN A 193 -7.42 -6.53 11.41
C GLN A 193 -7.12 -6.48 12.91
N ARG A 194 -7.42 -5.37 13.58
CA ARG A 194 -7.23 -5.25 15.03
C ARG A 194 -8.04 -6.29 15.80
N PHE A 195 -9.30 -6.49 15.43
CA PHE A 195 -10.11 -7.57 16.01
C PHE A 195 -9.50 -8.95 15.74
N LEU A 196 -9.13 -9.24 14.49
CA LEU A 196 -8.57 -10.54 14.12
C LEU A 196 -7.25 -10.83 14.83
N ASP A 197 -6.39 -9.85 14.99
CA ASP A 197 -5.12 -10.03 15.70
C ASP A 197 -5.35 -10.44 17.17
N GLU A 198 -6.32 -9.84 17.86
CA GLU A 198 -6.69 -10.21 19.24
C GLU A 198 -7.43 -11.57 19.29
N TYR A 199 -8.35 -11.80 18.36
CA TYR A 199 -9.11 -13.04 18.31
C TYR A 199 -8.21 -14.27 18.13
N LEU A 200 -7.23 -14.19 17.23
CA LEU A 200 -6.29 -15.27 16.97
C LEU A 200 -5.39 -15.63 18.16
N LEU A 201 -5.12 -14.71 19.07
CA LEU A 201 -4.34 -14.98 20.29
C LEU A 201 -5.07 -15.97 21.22
N SER A 202 -6.40 -15.91 21.26
CA SER A 202 -7.22 -16.78 22.10
C SER A 202 -7.76 -18.02 21.38
N HIS A 203 -7.61 -18.09 20.04
CA HIS A 203 -8.12 -19.18 19.21
C HIS A 203 -7.01 -19.79 18.35
N PRO A 204 -6.12 -20.62 18.93
CA PRO A 204 -4.92 -21.14 18.25
C PRO A 204 -5.24 -22.09 17.08
N GLY A 205 -6.48 -22.58 16.97
CA GLY A 205 -6.95 -23.35 15.81
C GLY A 205 -7.38 -22.49 14.62
N ALA A 206 -7.63 -21.21 14.84
CA ALA A 206 -8.04 -20.29 13.81
C ALA A 206 -6.80 -19.73 13.06
N ARG A 207 -6.98 -19.48 11.77
CA ARG A 207 -5.97 -18.82 10.95
C ARG A 207 -6.61 -17.84 9.97
N VAL A 208 -5.93 -16.75 9.66
CA VAL A 208 -6.37 -15.76 8.67
C VAL A 208 -5.51 -15.85 7.41
N ASP A 209 -6.13 -15.77 6.25
CA ASP A 209 -5.47 -15.60 4.96
C ASP A 209 -5.94 -14.32 4.28
N TYR A 210 -5.12 -13.83 3.35
CA TYR A 210 -5.24 -12.55 2.67
C TYR A 210 -5.50 -12.82 1.20
N ILE A 211 -6.73 -12.58 0.77
CA ILE A 211 -7.23 -13.05 -0.53
C ILE A 211 -7.51 -11.86 -1.44
N HIS A 212 -6.99 -11.93 -2.66
CA HIS A 212 -7.34 -11.03 -3.75
C HIS A 212 -8.52 -11.62 -4.55
N GLY A 213 -9.52 -10.79 -4.82
CA GLY A 213 -10.71 -11.16 -5.58
C GLY A 213 -11.84 -11.72 -4.72
N GLU A 214 -13.04 -11.14 -4.88
CA GLU A 214 -14.25 -11.49 -4.14
C GLU A 214 -14.71 -12.92 -4.44
N ASP A 215 -14.64 -13.37 -5.71
CA ASP A 215 -15.05 -14.71 -6.13
C ASP A 215 -14.26 -15.79 -5.41
N VAL A 216 -12.96 -15.56 -5.20
CA VAL A 216 -12.09 -16.48 -4.46
C VAL A 216 -12.48 -16.54 -2.99
N VAL A 217 -12.80 -15.39 -2.37
CA VAL A 217 -13.28 -15.34 -0.99
C VAL A 217 -14.57 -16.12 -0.84
N ARG A 218 -15.55 -15.92 -1.72
CA ARG A 218 -16.81 -16.65 -1.71
C ARG A 218 -16.63 -18.17 -1.86
N SER A 219 -15.74 -18.56 -2.77
CA SER A 219 -15.40 -19.97 -2.97
C SER A 219 -14.75 -20.61 -1.73
N LEU A 220 -13.87 -19.89 -1.04
CA LEU A 220 -13.24 -20.37 0.19
C LEU A 220 -14.22 -20.38 1.37
N ALA A 221 -15.05 -19.36 1.50
CA ALA A 221 -16.06 -19.25 2.55
C ALA A 221 -17.21 -20.27 2.42
N ALA A 222 -17.35 -20.94 1.28
CA ALA A 222 -18.26 -22.07 1.12
C ALA A 222 -17.79 -23.35 1.85
N GLN A 223 -16.54 -23.39 2.32
CA GLN A 223 -16.02 -24.51 3.11
C GLN A 223 -16.53 -24.44 4.56
N PRO A 224 -16.72 -25.59 5.23
CA PRO A 224 -17.03 -25.60 6.66
C PRO A 224 -16.01 -24.83 7.50
N ASP A 225 -16.45 -24.30 8.62
CA ASP A 225 -15.61 -23.60 9.60
C ASP A 225 -14.80 -22.44 9.00
N THR A 226 -15.39 -21.74 8.02
CA THR A 226 -14.72 -20.67 7.28
C THR A 226 -15.62 -19.46 7.12
N VAL A 227 -15.07 -18.27 7.41
CA VAL A 227 -15.75 -16.97 7.22
C VAL A 227 -14.88 -16.06 6.36
N GLY A 228 -15.46 -15.54 5.29
CA GLY A 228 -14.83 -14.51 4.45
C GLY A 228 -15.32 -13.12 4.84
N PHE A 229 -14.40 -12.15 4.87
CA PHE A 229 -14.73 -10.73 5.01
C PHE A 229 -14.39 -9.99 3.71
N LEU A 230 -15.40 -9.37 3.12
CA LEU A 230 -15.27 -8.57 1.91
C LEU A 230 -15.03 -7.10 2.30
N LEU A 231 -13.88 -6.60 1.97
CA LEU A 231 -13.46 -5.25 2.32
C LEU A 231 -13.59 -4.31 1.11
N PRO A 232 -14.00 -3.04 1.32
CA PRO A 232 -14.00 -2.07 0.24
C PRO A 232 -12.58 -1.74 -0.21
N ALA A 233 -12.43 -1.33 -1.47
CA ALA A 233 -11.20 -0.74 -1.96
C ALA A 233 -10.90 0.55 -1.18
N MET A 234 -9.63 0.78 -0.85
CA MET A 234 -9.17 2.03 -0.27
C MET A 234 -9.10 3.10 -1.37
N GLY A 235 -9.65 4.27 -1.12
CA GLY A 235 -9.48 5.43 -1.99
C GLY A 235 -8.03 5.94 -1.96
N LYS A 236 -7.54 6.48 -3.07
CA LYS A 236 -6.19 7.07 -3.14
C LYS A 236 -6.01 8.20 -2.13
N GLU A 237 -7.06 8.99 -1.93
CA GLU A 237 -7.11 10.10 -0.97
C GLU A 237 -7.00 9.65 0.49
N GLU A 238 -7.27 8.38 0.79
CA GLU A 238 -7.21 7.84 2.14
C GLU A 238 -5.80 7.40 2.56
N LEU A 239 -4.88 7.16 1.60
CA LEU A 239 -3.54 6.60 1.89
C LEU A 239 -2.75 7.49 2.85
N PHE A 240 -2.52 8.76 2.49
CA PHE A 240 -1.73 9.67 3.30
C PHE A 240 -2.39 10.00 4.65
N PRO A 241 -3.69 10.36 4.70
CA PRO A 241 -4.37 10.58 5.98
C PRO A 241 -4.28 9.37 6.91
N THR A 242 -4.48 8.16 6.40
CA THR A 242 -4.40 6.94 7.22
C THR A 242 -3.00 6.74 7.78
N VAL A 243 -1.96 6.87 6.97
CA VAL A 243 -0.58 6.72 7.47
C VAL A 243 -0.22 7.80 8.47
N ILE A 244 -0.68 9.03 8.28
CA ILE A 244 -0.40 10.17 9.16
C ILE A 244 -1.10 10.01 10.52
N HIS A 245 -2.35 9.55 10.54
CA HIS A 245 -3.16 9.48 11.76
C HIS A 245 -3.08 8.13 12.48
N ASP A 246 -3.07 7.02 11.73
CA ASP A 246 -3.06 5.66 12.30
C ASP A 246 -1.64 5.05 12.32
N GLY A 247 -0.69 5.65 11.59
CA GLY A 247 0.65 5.08 11.41
C GLY A 247 0.72 4.10 10.24
N VAL A 248 1.48 3.02 10.40
CA VAL A 248 1.66 2.04 9.32
C VAL A 248 0.34 1.32 9.02
N LEU A 249 -0.02 1.28 7.74
CA LEU A 249 -1.17 0.51 7.28
C LEU A 249 -1.09 -0.95 7.73
N PRO A 250 -2.22 -1.59 8.03
CA PRO A 250 -2.27 -3.03 8.22
C PRO A 250 -1.63 -3.75 7.04
N ARG A 251 -0.95 -4.86 7.33
CA ARG A 251 -0.37 -5.69 6.26
C ARG A 251 -1.45 -6.12 5.27
N LYS A 252 -1.12 -6.09 3.99
CA LYS A 252 -2.05 -6.50 2.95
C LYS A 252 -3.37 -5.70 2.97
N THR A 253 -3.30 -4.38 3.08
CA THR A 253 -4.46 -3.49 2.98
C THR A 253 -4.97 -3.44 1.54
N PHE A 254 -4.06 -3.30 0.59
CA PHE A 254 -4.37 -3.27 -0.84
C PHE A 254 -3.25 -3.90 -1.67
N SER A 255 -3.51 -4.15 -2.93
CA SER A 255 -2.52 -4.40 -3.98
C SER A 255 -2.56 -3.26 -4.99
N MET A 256 -1.41 -2.84 -5.48
CA MET A 256 -1.34 -1.94 -6.64
C MET A 256 -1.42 -2.79 -7.91
N GLY A 257 -2.56 -2.75 -8.57
CA GLY A 257 -2.87 -3.58 -9.72
C GLY A 257 -2.96 -5.09 -9.42
N GLU A 258 -3.34 -5.85 -10.42
CA GLU A 258 -3.42 -7.31 -10.33
C GLU A 258 -2.04 -7.97 -10.45
N ALA A 259 -1.95 -9.24 -10.03
CA ALA A 259 -0.69 -9.99 -10.04
C ALA A 259 -0.10 -10.15 -11.45
N HIS A 260 -0.95 -10.25 -12.48
CA HIS A 260 -0.52 -10.36 -13.88
C HIS A 260 -0.04 -9.03 -14.47
N ASP A 261 -0.38 -7.89 -13.85
CA ASP A 261 0.09 -6.56 -14.24
C ASP A 261 1.48 -6.24 -13.72
N LYS A 262 1.96 -6.98 -12.72
CA LYS A 262 3.30 -6.79 -12.17
C LYS A 262 4.35 -7.22 -13.18
N ARG A 263 5.09 -6.24 -13.70
CA ARG A 263 6.03 -6.40 -14.82
C ARG A 263 7.43 -6.79 -14.36
N PHE A 264 8.25 -7.14 -15.35
CA PHE A 264 9.65 -7.49 -15.16
C PHE A 264 10.47 -6.26 -14.78
N TYR A 265 11.56 -6.48 -14.04
CA TYR A 265 12.56 -5.44 -13.83
C TYR A 265 13.19 -5.03 -15.15
N LEU A 266 13.12 -3.75 -15.47
CA LEU A 266 13.70 -3.15 -16.67
C LEU A 266 15.00 -2.44 -16.35
N GLU A 267 15.15 -1.96 -15.14
CA GLU A 267 16.29 -1.19 -14.68
C GLU A 267 16.89 -1.81 -13.42
N ALA A 268 18.20 -1.69 -13.28
CA ALA A 268 18.93 -2.16 -12.11
C ALA A 268 20.07 -1.19 -11.77
N ARG A 269 20.27 -0.99 -10.47
CA ARG A 269 21.40 -0.22 -9.95
C ARG A 269 22.44 -1.15 -9.34
N ARG A 270 23.70 -0.98 -9.74
CA ARG A 270 24.82 -1.68 -9.11
C ARG A 270 25.06 -1.17 -7.69
N ILE A 271 25.10 -2.05 -6.70
CA ILE A 271 25.28 -1.75 -5.27
C ILE A 271 26.64 -2.21 -4.71
N ARG A 272 27.50 -2.77 -5.55
CA ARG A 272 28.88 -3.12 -5.19
C ARG A 272 29.83 -2.55 -6.23
N VAL A 273 31.02 -2.21 -5.80
CA VAL A 273 32.12 -1.77 -6.70
C VAL A 273 32.65 -2.97 -7.47
#